data_b7fc982debf787108c5301ef088261fd
#
_entry.id   b7fc982debf787108c5301ef088261fd
#
_cell.length_a   1.000
_cell.length_b   1.000
_cell.length_c   1.000
_cell.angle_alpha   90.00
_cell.angle_beta   90.00
_cell.angle_gamma   90.00
#
_symmetry.space_group_name_H-M   'P 1'
#
loop_
_entity.id
_entity.type
_entity.pdbx_description
1 polymer ?
#
loop_
_entity_poly.entity_id
_entity_poly.type
_entity_poly.pdbx_seq_one_letter_code
_entity_poly.pdbx_strand_id
1 'polypeptide(L)'
;MDFTILTNSSCCTPNTGCCEPKYPVAIIGAGPIGLAAAAHLKSYNLPFILLEKNEVAANVASWEHVQLFSPWEFNIDSAAKQLLENTNWTMPNKNVIPTGKALREDYLLPLSKLFIEQLRTNEEVIAITKLDTDKMKSSNRGNKPFLIFVKNGQKTKTYKASAIIDATGTWGHSNPAVSHGVWLPSEKEAAHKINYIIPNLTANSSRYANKRIAVVGGGHSAINSLLQLVVLKEAYPQTEITWVLRKKRVEDALGGGTTDELAARGELGLKMKQILSEKTIHVETPFYIQSIIEKEEGLMLKDTDKIIGPFDELIVNTGNRPDFSFHSELRYEVDPSTEAVSTIASLIDPNFHSCGSVPAHGEKELRQPEANFYIVGSKSYGRAPTFLMATGYEQVRSIVASLAGDTEAALDVKLSLPETGVCHTGIDGCCQ
;
A
#
# COMPACT_ATOMS: atom_id res chain seq x y z
N MET A 1 28.69 7.56 -18.84
CA MET A 1 27.59 6.64 -18.44
C MET A 1 28.24 5.32 -18.02
N ASP A 2 28.38 5.09 -16.73
CA ASP A 2 28.97 3.86 -16.25
C ASP A 2 27.87 2.79 -16.16
N PHE A 3 28.06 1.73 -16.94
CA PHE A 3 27.16 0.57 -16.92
C PHE A 3 27.68 -0.40 -15.85
N THR A 4 27.00 -0.52 -14.73
CA THR A 4 27.30 -1.56 -13.77
C THR A 4 26.60 -2.85 -14.21
N ILE A 5 27.37 -3.75 -14.84
CA ILE A 5 26.91 -5.10 -15.20
C ILE A 5 27.30 -6.01 -14.03
N LEU A 6 26.32 -6.51 -13.28
CA LEU A 6 26.54 -7.62 -12.35
C LEU A 6 26.57 -8.91 -13.17
N THR A 7 27.78 -9.31 -13.59
CA THR A 7 28.01 -10.61 -14.23
C THR A 7 28.53 -11.57 -13.16
N ASN A 8 27.75 -12.61 -12.83
CA ASN A 8 28.31 -13.80 -12.19
C ASN A 8 29.03 -14.62 -13.27
N SER A 9 30.34 -14.48 -13.35
CA SER A 9 31.22 -15.27 -14.21
C SER A 9 31.61 -16.57 -13.53
N SER A 10 30.85 -17.65 -13.76
CA SER A 10 31.41 -19.00 -13.66
C SER A 10 30.57 -19.97 -14.49
N CYS A 11 31.25 -20.62 -15.43
CA CYS A 11 30.86 -21.72 -16.34
C CYS A 11 30.64 -21.33 -17.79
N CYS A 12 31.76 -21.11 -18.50
CA CYS A 12 31.80 -21.33 -19.96
C CYS A 12 32.81 -22.46 -20.24
N THR A 13 32.33 -23.65 -20.59
CA THR A 13 33.10 -24.65 -21.35
C THR A 13 32.95 -24.34 -22.83
N PRO A 14 34.01 -24.54 -23.67
CA PRO A 14 34.10 -23.99 -25.03
C PRO A 14 33.33 -24.79 -26.07
N ASN A 15 32.08 -25.21 -25.87
CA ASN A 15 31.31 -25.91 -26.91
C ASN A 15 29.80 -25.93 -26.75
N THR A 16 29.20 -24.97 -26.04
CA THR A 16 27.75 -24.80 -26.08
C THR A 16 27.44 -23.33 -26.26
N GLY A 17 26.50 -23.01 -27.15
CA GLY A 17 26.16 -21.67 -27.65
C GLY A 17 26.15 -20.59 -26.58
N CYS A 18 26.48 -19.38 -26.97
CA CYS A 18 26.59 -18.20 -26.10
C CYS A 18 25.45 -18.15 -25.09
N CYS A 19 25.79 -18.42 -23.80
CA CYS A 19 24.86 -18.14 -22.69
C CYS A 19 24.63 -16.63 -22.67
N GLU A 20 23.48 -16.18 -23.13
CA GLU A 20 23.08 -14.79 -22.90
C GLU A 20 23.14 -14.50 -21.39
N PRO A 21 23.67 -13.35 -20.98
CA PRO A 21 23.76 -13.02 -19.56
C PRO A 21 22.35 -13.04 -18.96
N LYS A 22 22.14 -13.91 -17.99
CA LYS A 22 20.86 -14.01 -17.29
C LYS A 22 20.71 -12.79 -16.37
N TYR A 23 19.98 -11.76 -16.82
CA TYR A 23 19.73 -10.57 -16.03
C TYR A 23 18.92 -10.89 -14.78
N PRO A 24 19.16 -10.20 -13.64
CA PRO A 24 18.42 -10.42 -12.41
C PRO A 24 16.93 -10.06 -12.56
N VAL A 25 16.10 -10.59 -11.68
CA VAL A 25 14.75 -10.07 -11.44
C VAL A 25 14.88 -8.75 -10.66
N ALA A 26 14.23 -7.69 -11.11
CA ALA A 26 14.17 -6.43 -10.35
C ALA A 26 12.88 -6.35 -9.54
N ILE A 27 13.05 -6.17 -8.24
CA ILE A 27 11.96 -5.86 -7.31
C ILE A 27 12.01 -4.36 -7.05
N ILE A 28 10.87 -3.68 -7.15
CA ILE A 28 10.75 -2.25 -6.90
C ILE A 28 9.94 -2.04 -5.62
N GLY A 29 10.58 -1.47 -4.60
CA GLY A 29 10.05 -1.26 -3.27
C GLY A 29 10.49 -2.31 -2.26
N ALA A 30 11.14 -1.89 -1.17
CA ALA A 30 11.59 -2.71 -0.05
C ALA A 30 10.62 -2.63 1.15
N GLY A 31 9.33 -2.67 0.87
CA GLY A 31 8.25 -2.87 1.84
C GLY A 31 8.01 -4.36 2.12
N PRO A 32 6.94 -4.72 2.87
CA PRO A 32 6.65 -6.10 3.23
C PRO A 32 6.61 -7.05 2.04
N ILE A 33 5.94 -6.67 0.96
CA ILE A 33 5.74 -7.54 -0.21
C ILE A 33 7.01 -7.65 -1.06
N GLY A 34 7.78 -6.56 -1.21
CA GLY A 34 9.06 -6.61 -1.93
C GLY A 34 10.11 -7.45 -1.21
N LEU A 35 10.17 -7.38 0.12
CA LEU A 35 11.06 -8.22 0.92
C LEU A 35 10.64 -9.70 0.89
N ALA A 36 9.34 -9.99 0.85
CA ALA A 36 8.84 -11.36 0.65
C ALA A 36 9.22 -11.89 -0.74
N ALA A 37 9.05 -11.07 -1.80
CA ALA A 37 9.51 -11.44 -3.15
C ALA A 37 11.01 -11.78 -3.18
N ALA A 38 11.84 -10.99 -2.48
CA ALA A 38 13.27 -11.25 -2.34
C ALA A 38 13.54 -12.58 -1.61
N ALA A 39 12.76 -12.90 -0.57
CA ALA A 39 12.88 -14.16 0.14
C ALA A 39 12.57 -15.37 -0.77
N HIS A 40 11.48 -15.31 -1.51
CA HIS A 40 11.13 -16.37 -2.47
C HIS A 40 12.17 -16.49 -3.59
N LEU A 41 12.65 -15.38 -4.18
CA LEU A 41 13.71 -15.43 -5.20
C LEU A 41 15.00 -16.07 -4.66
N LYS A 42 15.37 -15.74 -3.40
CA LYS A 42 16.51 -16.37 -2.73
C LYS A 42 16.31 -17.86 -2.53
N SER A 43 15.13 -18.30 -2.14
CA SER A 43 14.79 -19.73 -1.93
C SER A 43 14.88 -20.53 -3.24
N TYR A 44 14.54 -19.94 -4.38
CA TYR A 44 14.71 -20.56 -5.71
C TYR A 44 16.10 -20.30 -6.32
N ASN A 45 17.05 -19.68 -5.62
CA ASN A 45 18.37 -19.31 -6.12
C ASN A 45 18.32 -18.46 -7.41
N LEU A 46 17.30 -17.66 -7.59
CA LEU A 46 17.19 -16.72 -8.70
C LEU A 46 17.93 -15.42 -8.40
N PRO A 47 18.76 -14.90 -9.33
CA PRO A 47 19.42 -13.62 -9.12
C PRO A 47 18.41 -12.48 -9.12
N PHE A 48 18.54 -11.54 -8.19
CA PHE A 48 17.66 -10.38 -8.09
C PHE A 48 18.38 -9.12 -7.63
N ILE A 49 17.75 -7.98 -7.87
CA ILE A 49 18.08 -6.67 -7.31
C ILE A 49 16.82 -6.08 -6.68
N LEU A 50 16.96 -5.46 -5.52
CA LEU A 50 15.88 -4.83 -4.79
C LEU A 50 16.14 -3.31 -4.71
N LEU A 51 15.29 -2.52 -5.39
CA LEU A 51 15.42 -1.07 -5.51
C LEU A 51 14.41 -0.39 -4.58
N GLU A 52 14.89 0.49 -3.71
CA GLU A 52 14.07 1.24 -2.77
C GLU A 52 14.42 2.73 -2.83
N LYS A 53 13.40 3.59 -2.98
CA LYS A 53 13.60 5.04 -3.10
C LYS A 53 14.08 5.71 -1.80
N ASN A 54 13.74 5.12 -0.66
CA ASN A 54 14.07 5.62 0.67
C ASN A 54 14.85 4.55 1.46
N GLU A 55 14.72 4.57 2.78
CA GLU A 55 15.16 3.48 3.64
C GLU A 55 14.17 2.30 3.60
N VAL A 56 14.63 1.12 3.98
CA VAL A 56 13.79 -0.08 4.06
C VAL A 56 12.57 0.16 4.92
N ALA A 57 11.40 -0.24 4.39
CA ALA A 57 10.11 -0.10 5.07
C ALA A 57 9.79 1.34 5.53
N ALA A 58 10.26 2.37 4.81
CA ALA A 58 10.02 3.78 5.15
C ALA A 58 8.54 4.13 5.24
N ASN A 59 7.70 3.57 4.36
CA ASN A 59 6.26 3.76 4.43
C ASN A 59 5.66 3.17 5.71
N VAL A 60 6.17 2.02 6.19
CA VAL A 60 5.75 1.44 7.48
C VAL A 60 6.18 2.31 8.65
N ALA A 61 7.38 2.89 8.59
CA ALA A 61 7.87 3.82 9.60
C ALA A 61 6.95 5.06 9.76
N SER A 62 6.31 5.52 8.69
CA SER A 62 5.42 6.69 8.75
C SER A 62 4.14 6.46 9.56
N TRP A 63 3.76 5.19 9.79
CA TRP A 63 2.62 4.79 10.63
C TRP A 63 3.01 3.77 11.71
N GLU A 64 4.23 3.80 12.18
CA GLU A 64 4.79 2.86 13.17
C GLU A 64 3.99 2.79 14.48
N HIS A 65 3.31 3.87 14.86
CA HIS A 65 2.46 3.98 16.06
C HIS A 65 1.09 3.31 15.90
N VAL A 66 0.70 2.91 14.69
CA VAL A 66 -0.61 2.31 14.41
C VAL A 66 -0.54 0.80 14.60
N GLN A 67 -1.54 0.23 15.30
CA GLN A 67 -1.71 -1.21 15.43
C GLN A 67 -2.37 -1.78 14.17
N LEU A 68 -1.89 -2.92 13.69
CA LEU A 68 -2.50 -3.66 12.59
C LEU A 68 -3.83 -4.28 13.02
N PHE A 69 -4.54 -4.92 12.09
CA PHE A 69 -5.80 -5.61 12.38
C PHE A 69 -5.66 -7.13 12.44
N SER A 70 -4.54 -7.66 11.97
CA SER A 70 -4.25 -9.09 11.91
C SER A 70 -3.06 -9.46 12.81
N PRO A 71 -3.10 -10.63 13.46
CA PRO A 71 -1.99 -11.12 14.26
C PRO A 71 -0.78 -11.49 13.40
N TRP A 72 0.36 -11.71 14.05
CA TRP A 72 1.64 -12.01 13.41
C TRP A 72 1.60 -13.17 12.41
N GLU A 73 0.77 -14.18 12.65
CA GLU A 73 0.66 -15.33 11.75
C GLU A 73 0.27 -14.98 10.31
N PHE A 74 -0.47 -13.86 10.10
CA PHE A 74 -0.86 -13.35 8.78
C PHE A 74 0.09 -12.27 8.24
N ASN A 75 1.06 -11.83 9.06
CA ASN A 75 1.94 -10.71 8.73
C ASN A 75 3.39 -11.12 8.44
N ILE A 76 3.69 -12.43 8.49
CA ILE A 76 5.00 -13.00 8.20
C ILE A 76 4.90 -13.95 7.01
N ASP A 77 5.69 -13.71 5.97
CA ASP A 77 5.81 -14.58 4.81
C ASP A 77 6.53 -15.90 5.16
N SER A 78 6.12 -17.01 4.55
CA SER A 78 6.63 -18.34 4.85
C SER A 78 8.10 -18.53 4.47
N ALA A 79 8.52 -18.05 3.29
CA ALA A 79 9.92 -18.14 2.85
C ALA A 79 10.81 -17.19 3.66
N ALA A 80 10.31 -15.99 3.96
CA ALA A 80 11.01 -15.04 4.83
C ALA A 80 11.21 -15.63 6.24
N LYS A 81 10.19 -16.29 6.80
CA LYS A 81 10.28 -16.99 8.08
C LYS A 81 11.38 -18.04 8.05
N GLN A 82 11.38 -18.93 7.05
CA GLN A 82 12.39 -19.98 6.91
C GLN A 82 13.81 -19.42 6.83
N LEU A 83 14.02 -18.32 6.09
CA LEU A 83 15.31 -17.67 6.00
C LEU A 83 15.76 -17.06 7.33
N LEU A 84 14.85 -16.44 8.07
CA LEU A 84 15.13 -15.82 9.37
C LEU A 84 15.39 -16.87 10.46
N GLU A 85 14.70 -18.00 10.44
CA GLU A 85 14.91 -19.12 11.40
C GLU A 85 16.33 -19.71 11.30
N ASN A 86 17.04 -19.53 10.18
CA ASN A 86 18.45 -19.88 10.03
C ASN A 86 19.42 -18.84 10.65
N THR A 87 18.89 -17.84 11.33
CA THR A 87 19.65 -16.79 12.04
C THR A 87 19.31 -16.83 13.54
N ASN A 88 19.78 -15.83 14.29
CA ASN A 88 19.40 -15.64 15.69
C ASN A 88 18.04 -14.95 15.88
N TRP A 89 17.24 -14.86 14.82
CA TRP A 89 15.92 -14.25 14.89
C TRP A 89 14.93 -15.14 15.62
N THR A 90 14.11 -14.53 16.48
CA THR A 90 13.06 -15.24 17.21
C THR A 90 11.71 -14.79 16.68
N MET A 91 10.88 -15.75 16.27
CA MET A 91 9.53 -15.46 15.80
C MET A 91 8.69 -14.84 16.93
N PRO A 92 8.06 -13.68 16.70
CA PRO A 92 7.12 -13.10 17.65
C PRO A 92 5.93 -14.04 17.92
N ASN A 93 5.23 -13.84 19.04
CA ASN A 93 4.05 -14.64 19.35
C ASN A 93 2.99 -14.47 18.24
N LYS A 94 2.69 -15.55 17.54
CA LYS A 94 1.83 -15.58 16.36
C LYS A 94 0.44 -14.98 16.56
N ASN A 95 -0.10 -15.05 17.80
CA ASN A 95 -1.44 -14.59 18.15
C ASN A 95 -1.51 -13.08 18.53
N VAL A 96 -0.36 -12.42 18.67
CA VAL A 96 -0.31 -11.00 19.02
C VAL A 96 -0.46 -10.15 17.75
N ILE A 97 -1.23 -9.08 17.85
CA ILE A 97 -1.39 -8.09 16.78
C ILE A 97 -0.25 -7.06 16.89
N PRO A 98 0.64 -6.94 15.90
CA PRO A 98 1.76 -6.02 15.95
C PRO A 98 1.33 -4.56 15.70
N THR A 99 2.18 -3.64 16.14
CA THR A 99 2.19 -2.27 15.61
C THR A 99 3.03 -2.19 14.35
N GLY A 100 2.92 -1.08 13.58
CA GLY A 100 3.83 -0.81 12.45
C GLY A 100 5.29 -0.81 12.88
N LYS A 101 5.59 -0.29 14.10
CA LYS A 101 6.93 -0.33 14.67
C LYS A 101 7.43 -1.77 14.85
N ALA A 102 6.65 -2.61 15.51
CA ALA A 102 7.00 -4.01 15.71
C ALA A 102 7.18 -4.74 14.37
N LEU A 103 6.25 -4.54 13.42
CA LEU A 103 6.38 -5.12 12.08
C LEU A 103 7.72 -4.73 11.42
N ARG A 104 8.11 -3.47 11.53
CA ARG A 104 9.35 -2.97 10.96
C ARG A 104 10.60 -3.50 11.69
N GLU A 105 10.64 -3.34 13.01
CA GLU A 105 11.85 -3.62 13.82
C GLU A 105 12.07 -5.11 14.05
N ASP A 106 11.00 -5.87 14.31
CA ASP A 106 11.10 -7.28 14.69
C ASP A 106 11.08 -8.23 13.48
N TYR A 107 10.65 -7.75 12.29
CA TYR A 107 10.55 -8.60 11.10
C TYR A 107 11.22 -8.01 9.85
N LEU A 108 10.79 -6.82 9.37
CA LEU A 108 11.23 -6.33 8.06
C LEU A 108 12.71 -5.92 8.03
N LEU A 109 13.19 -5.23 9.05
CA LEU A 109 14.61 -4.86 9.15
C LEU A 109 15.53 -6.08 9.33
N PRO A 110 15.24 -7.05 10.21
CA PRO A 110 15.99 -8.31 10.25
C PRO A 110 16.03 -9.03 8.90
N LEU A 111 14.89 -9.13 8.21
CA LEU A 111 14.80 -9.78 6.91
C LEU A 111 15.66 -9.06 5.85
N SER A 112 15.62 -7.74 5.81
CA SER A 112 16.37 -6.96 4.82
C SER A 112 17.88 -7.14 4.91
N LYS A 113 18.41 -7.42 6.11
CA LYS A 113 19.84 -7.68 6.32
C LYS A 113 20.33 -8.93 5.56
N LEU A 114 19.43 -9.87 5.27
CA LEU A 114 19.76 -11.09 4.49
C LEU A 114 19.97 -10.80 3.00
N PHE A 115 19.64 -9.59 2.55
CA PHE A 115 19.66 -9.17 1.13
C PHE A 115 20.57 -7.95 0.89
N ILE A 116 21.50 -7.66 1.80
CA ILE A 116 22.30 -6.43 1.77
C ILE A 116 23.09 -6.26 0.46
N GLU A 117 23.51 -7.35 -0.15
CA GLU A 117 24.25 -7.35 -1.42
C GLU A 117 23.33 -7.01 -2.61
N GLN A 118 22.04 -7.33 -2.54
CA GLN A 118 21.05 -7.10 -3.59
C GLN A 118 20.27 -5.80 -3.40
N LEU A 119 20.23 -5.28 -2.16
CA LEU A 119 19.46 -4.11 -1.78
C LEU A 119 20.17 -2.81 -2.20
N ARG A 120 19.40 -1.89 -2.77
CA ARG A 120 19.81 -0.53 -3.13
C ARG A 120 18.79 0.44 -2.57
N THR A 121 19.13 1.11 -1.48
CA THR A 121 18.33 2.19 -0.87
C THR A 121 18.68 3.54 -1.48
N ASN A 122 17.78 4.52 -1.32
CA ASN A 122 17.92 5.86 -1.89
C ASN A 122 18.05 5.85 -3.42
N GLU A 123 17.43 4.86 -4.06
CA GLU A 123 17.40 4.68 -5.50
C GLU A 123 15.95 4.67 -6.01
N GLU A 124 15.47 5.82 -6.46
CA GLU A 124 14.11 5.99 -6.96
C GLU A 124 13.99 5.58 -8.42
N VAL A 125 13.18 4.57 -8.70
CA VAL A 125 12.84 4.19 -10.09
C VAL A 125 11.96 5.28 -10.70
N ILE A 126 12.42 5.89 -11.79
CA ILE A 126 11.75 7.01 -12.46
C ILE A 126 11.17 6.63 -13.82
N ALA A 127 11.66 5.56 -14.45
CA ALA A 127 11.11 5.03 -15.70
C ALA A 127 11.55 3.58 -15.91
N ILE A 128 10.70 2.80 -16.56
CA ILE A 128 10.98 1.43 -16.99
C ILE A 128 10.57 1.30 -18.46
N THR A 129 11.43 0.66 -19.24
CA THR A 129 11.17 0.35 -20.65
C THR A 129 11.81 -0.99 -21.04
N LYS A 130 11.70 -1.40 -22.29
CA LYS A 130 12.48 -2.51 -22.87
C LYS A 130 13.72 -1.96 -23.60
N LEU A 131 14.84 -2.68 -23.49
CA LEU A 131 16.10 -2.28 -24.12
C LEU A 131 15.92 -2.08 -25.63
N ASP A 132 16.32 -0.91 -26.13
CA ASP A 132 16.28 -0.52 -27.55
C ASP A 132 14.92 -0.68 -28.23
N THR A 133 13.81 -0.51 -27.46
CA THR A 133 12.47 -0.75 -27.99
C THR A 133 11.45 0.12 -27.26
N ASP A 134 10.81 1.03 -27.97
CA ASP A 134 9.67 1.81 -27.44
C ASP A 134 8.40 0.94 -27.32
N LYS A 135 7.38 1.46 -26.62
CA LYS A 135 6.12 0.77 -26.31
C LYS A 135 5.35 0.29 -27.53
N MET A 136 5.46 0.98 -28.68
CA MET A 136 4.71 0.65 -29.91
C MET A 136 5.27 -0.56 -30.65
N LYS A 137 6.59 -0.82 -30.53
CA LYS A 137 7.25 -1.89 -31.24
C LYS A 137 7.05 -3.24 -30.59
N SER A 138 6.46 -4.19 -31.34
CA SER A 138 6.17 -5.54 -30.86
C SER A 138 7.22 -6.58 -31.26
N SER A 139 7.98 -6.34 -32.37
CA SER A 139 8.96 -7.29 -32.87
C SER A 139 10.02 -7.62 -31.84
N ASN A 140 10.10 -8.89 -31.45
CA ASN A 140 11.04 -9.43 -30.46
C ASN A 140 11.01 -8.76 -29.07
N ARG A 141 9.95 -8.01 -28.75
CA ARG A 141 9.83 -7.24 -27.50
C ARG A 141 9.88 -8.15 -26.25
N GLY A 142 9.21 -9.29 -26.29
CA GLY A 142 9.15 -10.23 -25.17
C GLY A 142 10.52 -10.76 -24.72
N ASN A 143 11.45 -10.92 -25.67
CA ASN A 143 12.80 -11.43 -25.41
C ASN A 143 13.81 -10.37 -24.97
N LYS A 144 13.44 -9.08 -25.05
CA LYS A 144 14.33 -8.00 -24.64
C LYS A 144 14.30 -7.81 -23.12
N PRO A 145 15.46 -7.57 -22.50
CA PRO A 145 15.49 -7.25 -21.07
C PRO A 145 14.81 -5.90 -20.79
N PHE A 146 14.32 -5.73 -19.58
CA PHE A 146 13.90 -4.45 -19.08
C PHE A 146 15.10 -3.53 -18.86
N LEU A 147 14.91 -2.25 -19.11
CA LEU A 147 15.83 -1.17 -18.82
C LEU A 147 15.17 -0.26 -17.78
N ILE A 148 15.80 -0.14 -16.62
CA ILE A 148 15.26 0.57 -15.45
C ILE A 148 16.11 1.80 -15.22
N PHE A 149 15.50 2.98 -15.25
CA PHE A 149 16.16 4.24 -14.93
C PHE A 149 15.90 4.60 -13.47
N VAL A 150 16.96 4.89 -12.74
CA VAL A 150 16.93 5.15 -11.30
C VAL A 150 17.60 6.47 -11.00
N LYS A 151 16.94 7.28 -10.18
CA LYS A 151 17.49 8.53 -9.64
C LYS A 151 18.09 8.27 -8.26
N ASN A 152 19.35 8.71 -8.07
CA ASN A 152 20.04 8.74 -6.79
C ASN A 152 20.63 10.12 -6.60
N GLY A 153 19.93 10.97 -5.84
CA GLY A 153 20.24 12.39 -5.75
C GLY A 153 20.18 13.09 -7.13
N GLN A 154 21.30 13.66 -7.57
CA GLN A 154 21.42 14.34 -8.88
C GLN A 154 21.83 13.38 -10.02
N LYS A 155 22.13 12.10 -9.72
CA LYS A 155 22.65 11.15 -10.70
C LYS A 155 21.56 10.21 -11.18
N THR A 156 21.61 9.84 -12.45
CA THR A 156 20.78 8.79 -13.03
C THR A 156 21.64 7.55 -13.26
N LYS A 157 21.17 6.39 -12.77
CA LYS A 157 21.75 5.08 -13.03
C LYS A 157 20.79 4.26 -13.87
N THR A 158 21.30 3.19 -14.48
CA THR A 158 20.50 2.28 -15.29
C THR A 158 20.78 0.84 -14.88
N TYR A 159 19.72 0.04 -14.73
CA TYR A 159 19.81 -1.39 -14.50
C TYR A 159 19.11 -2.16 -15.60
N LYS A 160 19.55 -3.40 -15.85
CA LYS A 160 18.88 -4.34 -16.74
C LYS A 160 18.29 -5.48 -15.91
N ALA A 161 17.08 -5.93 -16.29
CA ALA A 161 16.39 -7.01 -15.61
C ALA A 161 15.70 -7.95 -16.59
N SER A 162 15.55 -9.22 -16.22
CA SER A 162 14.77 -10.23 -16.96
C SER A 162 13.28 -10.16 -16.66
N ALA A 163 12.92 -9.72 -15.46
CA ALA A 163 11.56 -9.54 -14.99
C ALA A 163 11.47 -8.35 -14.01
N ILE A 164 10.27 -7.80 -13.87
CA ILE A 164 9.96 -6.72 -12.92
C ILE A 164 8.84 -7.18 -11.99
N ILE A 165 9.05 -7.02 -10.69
CA ILE A 165 8.02 -7.15 -9.65
C ILE A 165 7.84 -5.78 -8.99
N ASP A 166 6.77 -5.08 -9.34
CA ASP A 166 6.43 -3.79 -8.76
C ASP A 166 5.66 -3.96 -7.44
N ALA A 167 6.36 -3.79 -6.33
CA ALA A 167 5.86 -3.86 -4.97
C ALA A 167 5.86 -2.48 -4.27
N THR A 168 5.72 -1.38 -5.04
CA THR A 168 5.80 0.00 -4.51
C THR A 168 4.61 0.39 -3.64
N GLY A 169 3.49 -0.35 -3.71
CA GLY A 169 2.29 -0.07 -2.94
C GLY A 169 1.57 1.22 -3.35
N THR A 170 0.75 1.76 -2.45
CA THR A 170 -0.08 2.94 -2.68
C THR A 170 0.15 4.06 -1.65
N TRP A 171 0.86 3.78 -0.56
CA TRP A 171 0.95 4.66 0.61
C TRP A 171 1.51 6.07 0.31
N GLY A 172 2.37 6.22 -0.67
CA GLY A 172 2.96 7.52 -1.05
C GLY A 172 2.03 8.45 -1.82
N HIS A 173 0.83 8.02 -2.18
CA HIS A 173 -0.09 8.74 -3.07
C HIS A 173 -1.49 8.80 -2.47
N SER A 174 -1.70 9.72 -1.53
CA SER A 174 -2.99 9.94 -0.88
C SER A 174 -4.01 10.54 -1.85
N ASN A 175 -5.29 10.23 -1.63
CA ASN A 175 -6.38 10.94 -2.28
C ASN A 175 -6.57 12.32 -1.64
N PRO A 176 -7.09 13.32 -2.38
CA PRO A 176 -7.39 14.62 -1.83
C PRO A 176 -8.58 14.56 -0.85
N ALA A 177 -8.75 15.62 -0.05
CA ALA A 177 -9.93 15.83 0.78
C ALA A 177 -11.18 16.12 -0.06
N VAL A 178 -10.99 16.77 -1.21
CA VAL A 178 -12.07 17.14 -2.13
C VAL A 178 -12.79 15.90 -2.63
N SER A 179 -14.13 15.91 -2.49
CA SER A 179 -14.98 14.72 -2.61
C SER A 179 -15.00 14.09 -4.01
N HIS A 180 -14.70 14.86 -5.05
CA HIS A 180 -14.63 14.36 -6.44
C HIS A 180 -13.23 13.88 -6.86
N GLY A 181 -12.28 13.75 -5.92
CA GLY A 181 -10.99 13.09 -6.16
C GLY A 181 -9.99 13.88 -7.02
N VAL A 182 -10.23 15.17 -7.22
CA VAL A 182 -9.35 16.06 -7.99
C VAL A 182 -8.50 16.91 -7.06
N TRP A 183 -7.20 16.96 -7.29
CA TRP A 183 -6.28 17.85 -6.57
C TRP A 183 -6.46 19.29 -7.03
N LEU A 184 -7.09 20.13 -6.20
CA LEU A 184 -7.23 21.57 -6.46
C LEU A 184 -5.99 22.33 -6.00
N PRO A 185 -5.66 23.46 -6.67
CA PRO A 185 -4.57 24.35 -6.22
C PRO A 185 -4.74 24.79 -4.77
N SER A 186 -5.95 25.18 -4.36
CA SER A 186 -6.26 25.63 -3.00
C SER A 186 -5.97 24.56 -1.92
N GLU A 187 -6.21 23.29 -2.20
CA GLU A 187 -5.86 22.21 -1.27
C GLU A 187 -4.34 22.02 -1.18
N LYS A 188 -3.63 22.15 -2.31
CA LYS A 188 -2.15 22.07 -2.34
C LYS A 188 -1.49 23.23 -1.60
N GLU A 189 -2.02 24.43 -1.74
CA GLU A 189 -1.56 25.64 -1.04
C GLU A 189 -1.73 25.49 0.47
N ALA A 190 -2.86 24.93 0.91
CA ALA A 190 -3.16 24.66 2.32
C ALA A 190 -2.44 23.40 2.91
N ALA A 191 -1.60 22.71 2.15
CA ALA A 191 -1.00 21.42 2.54
C ALA A 191 -0.21 21.47 3.87
N HIS A 192 0.32 22.65 4.25
CA HIS A 192 1.03 22.83 5.52
C HIS A 192 0.16 22.67 6.77
N LYS A 193 -1.18 22.81 6.63
CA LYS A 193 -2.20 22.57 7.67
C LYS A 193 -2.95 21.24 7.47
N ILE A 194 -2.55 20.42 6.50
CA ILE A 194 -3.23 19.16 6.18
C ILE A 194 -2.29 17.99 6.41
N ASN A 195 -2.79 16.95 7.09
CA ASN A 195 -2.08 15.69 7.24
C ASN A 195 -2.88 14.57 6.54
N TYR A 196 -2.24 13.87 5.58
CA TYR A 196 -2.88 12.82 4.79
C TYR A 196 -2.67 11.39 5.32
N ILE A 197 -2.03 11.25 6.47
CA ILE A 197 -1.81 9.96 7.15
C ILE A 197 -2.45 10.00 8.54
N ILE A 198 -2.47 8.85 9.22
CA ILE A 198 -2.84 8.81 10.64
C ILE A 198 -1.73 9.52 11.43
N PRO A 199 -1.99 10.64 12.11
CA PRO A 199 -0.94 11.37 12.81
C PRO A 199 -0.51 10.64 14.09
N ASN A 200 0.78 10.71 14.42
CA ASN A 200 1.24 10.33 15.74
C ASN A 200 0.97 11.49 16.72
N LEU A 201 -0.18 11.47 17.37
CA LEU A 201 -0.61 12.55 18.26
C LEU A 201 0.19 12.64 19.55
N THR A 202 0.78 11.54 19.99
CA THR A 202 1.67 11.54 21.17
C THR A 202 2.97 12.31 20.85
N ALA A 203 3.57 12.04 19.70
CA ALA A 203 4.79 12.71 19.29
C ALA A 203 4.59 14.15 18.81
N ASN A 204 3.39 14.47 18.28
CA ASN A 204 3.07 15.76 17.66
C ASN A 204 1.92 16.48 18.39
N SER A 205 1.76 16.28 19.70
CA SER A 205 0.64 16.84 20.48
C SER A 205 0.52 18.36 20.34
N SER A 206 1.64 19.09 20.30
CA SER A 206 1.66 20.57 20.15
C SER A 206 0.97 21.09 18.89
N ARG A 207 0.95 20.30 17.81
CA ARG A 207 0.27 20.68 16.57
C ARG A 207 -1.25 20.65 16.71
N TYR A 208 -1.77 19.76 17.57
CA TYR A 208 -3.20 19.44 17.63
C TYR A 208 -3.87 19.86 18.95
N ALA A 209 -3.11 20.02 20.03
CA ALA A 209 -3.63 20.36 21.34
C ALA A 209 -4.32 21.74 21.35
N ASN A 210 -5.56 21.79 21.88
CA ASN A 210 -6.40 22.97 21.95
C ASN A 210 -6.64 23.64 20.58
N LYS A 211 -6.75 22.82 19.53
CA LYS A 211 -7.01 23.24 18.14
C LYS A 211 -8.36 22.74 17.67
N ARG A 212 -8.93 23.42 16.67
CA ARG A 212 -10.11 23.01 15.93
C ARG A 212 -9.66 22.11 14.79
N ILE A 213 -9.99 20.83 14.86
CA ILE A 213 -9.48 19.82 13.94
C ILE A 213 -10.65 19.18 13.18
N ALA A 214 -10.55 19.11 11.85
CA ALA A 214 -11.46 18.28 11.07
C ALA A 214 -10.77 17.00 10.61
N VAL A 215 -11.45 15.85 10.77
CA VAL A 215 -11.05 14.55 10.23
C VAL A 215 -11.95 14.22 9.07
N VAL A 216 -11.37 14.08 7.87
CA VAL A 216 -12.08 13.81 6.62
C VAL A 216 -11.88 12.37 6.23
N GLY A 217 -12.97 11.60 6.11
CA GLY A 217 -12.93 10.21 5.67
C GLY A 217 -13.81 9.29 6.51
N GLY A 218 -14.25 8.18 5.92
CA GLY A 218 -15.17 7.22 6.55
C GLY A 218 -14.60 5.81 6.70
N GLY A 219 -13.28 5.65 6.62
CA GLY A 219 -12.59 4.37 6.78
C GLY A 219 -11.89 4.22 8.14
N HIS A 220 -11.29 3.06 8.38
CA HIS A 220 -10.62 2.73 9.64
C HIS A 220 -9.49 3.69 10.02
N SER A 221 -8.79 4.27 9.04
CA SER A 221 -7.76 5.28 9.29
C SER A 221 -8.35 6.55 9.92
N ALA A 222 -9.53 7.00 9.45
CA ALA A 222 -10.22 8.14 10.05
C ALA A 222 -10.69 7.83 11.47
N ILE A 223 -11.23 6.62 11.70
CA ILE A 223 -11.65 6.19 13.05
C ILE A 223 -10.43 6.16 13.98
N ASN A 224 -9.29 5.60 13.56
CA ASN A 224 -8.06 5.62 14.36
C ASN A 224 -7.62 7.04 14.71
N SER A 225 -7.66 7.96 13.75
CA SER A 225 -7.32 9.37 13.99
C SER A 225 -8.27 10.02 15.02
N LEU A 226 -9.58 9.76 14.89
CA LEU A 226 -10.60 10.27 15.81
C LEU A 226 -10.41 9.73 17.23
N LEU A 227 -10.20 8.43 17.39
CA LEU A 227 -9.96 7.80 18.69
C LEU A 227 -8.74 8.39 19.38
N GLN A 228 -7.64 8.61 18.67
CA GLN A 228 -6.45 9.25 19.22
C GLN A 228 -6.71 10.73 19.59
N LEU A 229 -7.50 11.46 18.78
CA LEU A 229 -7.87 12.84 19.08
C LEU A 229 -8.76 12.93 20.33
N VAL A 230 -9.65 11.98 20.58
CA VAL A 230 -10.45 11.93 21.80
C VAL A 230 -9.55 11.76 23.02
N VAL A 231 -8.56 10.85 22.96
CA VAL A 231 -7.57 10.71 24.03
C VAL A 231 -6.75 12.00 24.22
N LEU A 232 -6.37 12.68 23.14
CA LEU A 232 -5.69 13.97 23.21
C LEU A 232 -6.57 15.03 23.91
N LYS A 233 -7.87 15.06 23.61
CA LYS A 233 -8.83 15.99 24.18
C LYS A 233 -9.00 15.83 25.71
N GLU A 234 -8.84 14.63 26.26
CA GLU A 234 -8.85 14.41 27.70
C GLU A 234 -7.75 15.23 28.41
N ALA A 235 -6.55 15.28 27.80
CA ALA A 235 -5.42 16.06 28.29
C ALA A 235 -5.49 17.56 27.91
N TYR A 236 -6.16 17.87 26.80
CA TYR A 236 -6.30 19.22 26.23
C TYR A 236 -7.79 19.54 25.96
N PRO A 237 -8.60 19.89 26.97
CA PRO A 237 -10.05 19.95 26.84
C PRO A 237 -10.61 20.97 25.85
N GLN A 238 -9.81 21.98 25.44
CA GLN A 238 -10.22 22.97 24.43
C GLN A 238 -10.06 22.46 23.01
N THR A 239 -9.60 21.21 22.81
CA THR A 239 -9.52 20.59 21.48
C THR A 239 -10.92 20.32 20.94
N GLU A 240 -11.23 20.87 19.78
CA GLU A 240 -12.49 20.66 19.08
C GLU A 240 -12.29 19.68 17.92
N ILE A 241 -13.16 18.67 17.83
CA ILE A 241 -13.02 17.59 16.85
C ILE A 241 -14.29 17.55 16.00
N THR A 242 -14.12 17.66 14.68
CA THR A 242 -15.22 17.53 13.71
C THR A 242 -14.92 16.37 12.77
N TRP A 243 -15.84 15.42 12.65
CA TRP A 243 -15.76 14.32 11.69
C TRP A 243 -16.56 14.66 10.44
N VAL A 244 -15.92 14.73 9.28
CA VAL A 244 -16.53 15.10 7.99
C VAL A 244 -16.69 13.88 7.11
N LEU A 245 -17.93 13.55 6.73
CA LEU A 245 -18.31 12.35 6.02
C LEU A 245 -19.14 12.66 4.76
N ARG A 246 -18.84 11.91 3.67
CA ARG A 246 -19.69 11.90 2.46
C ARG A 246 -20.92 10.98 2.59
N LYS A 247 -20.84 9.99 3.49
CA LYS A 247 -21.91 9.01 3.72
C LYS A 247 -23.15 9.72 4.26
N LYS A 248 -24.35 9.24 3.93
CA LYS A 248 -25.61 9.84 4.39
C LYS A 248 -25.81 9.68 5.88
N ARG A 249 -25.33 8.57 6.45
CA ARG A 249 -25.46 8.26 7.87
C ARG A 249 -24.09 7.91 8.44
N VAL A 250 -23.86 8.29 9.68
CA VAL A 250 -22.60 8.03 10.39
C VAL A 250 -22.41 6.53 10.66
N GLU A 251 -23.51 5.79 10.86
CA GLU A 251 -23.51 4.36 11.09
C GLU A 251 -22.85 3.58 9.94
N ASP A 252 -23.03 4.07 8.71
CA ASP A 252 -22.45 3.46 7.50
C ASP A 252 -20.89 3.53 7.50
N ALA A 253 -20.30 4.33 8.39
CA ALA A 253 -18.86 4.46 8.55
C ALA A 253 -18.27 3.59 9.68
N LEU A 254 -19.11 2.97 10.53
CA LEU A 254 -18.64 2.25 11.72
C LEU A 254 -18.15 0.81 11.47
N GLY A 255 -18.35 0.30 10.25
CA GLY A 255 -17.93 -1.08 9.89
C GLY A 255 -18.82 -2.17 10.48
N GLY A 256 -18.34 -3.42 10.46
CA GLY A 256 -19.10 -4.61 10.86
C GLY A 256 -19.31 -4.79 12.37
N GLY A 257 -18.64 -4.02 13.23
CA GLY A 257 -18.75 -4.16 14.69
C GLY A 257 -18.47 -5.59 15.17
N THR A 258 -19.41 -6.20 15.89
CA THR A 258 -19.26 -7.57 16.44
C THR A 258 -19.31 -8.67 15.37
N THR A 259 -19.74 -8.37 14.14
CA THR A 259 -19.75 -9.31 13.01
C THR A 259 -18.52 -9.20 12.12
N ASP A 260 -17.56 -8.33 12.47
CA ASP A 260 -16.30 -8.23 11.78
C ASP A 260 -15.36 -9.35 12.24
N GLU A 261 -14.90 -10.19 11.31
CA GLU A 261 -14.03 -11.32 11.63
C GLU A 261 -12.64 -10.93 12.10
N LEU A 262 -12.17 -9.73 11.73
CA LEU A 262 -11.02 -9.11 12.36
C LEU A 262 -11.49 -8.37 13.64
N ALA A 263 -11.47 -9.04 14.76
CA ALA A 263 -11.97 -8.51 16.03
C ALA A 263 -11.43 -7.11 16.37
N ALA A 264 -10.13 -6.87 16.14
CA ALA A 264 -9.50 -5.57 16.37
C ALA A 264 -10.06 -4.48 15.45
N ARG A 265 -10.49 -4.82 14.23
CA ARG A 265 -11.14 -3.89 13.31
C ARG A 265 -12.57 -3.57 13.73
N GLY A 266 -13.32 -4.59 14.15
CA GLY A 266 -14.68 -4.43 14.66
C GLY A 266 -14.73 -3.59 15.94
N GLU A 267 -13.75 -3.76 16.84
CA GLU A 267 -13.63 -3.01 18.08
C GLU A 267 -13.49 -1.50 17.86
N LEU A 268 -12.82 -1.05 16.79
CA LEU A 268 -12.74 0.37 16.44
C LEU A 268 -14.12 0.98 16.21
N GLY A 269 -14.99 0.28 15.47
CA GLY A 269 -16.35 0.73 15.20
C GLY A 269 -17.20 0.82 16.48
N LEU A 270 -17.05 -0.15 17.40
CA LEU A 270 -17.74 -0.15 18.69
C LEU A 270 -17.29 1.01 19.58
N LYS A 271 -15.99 1.25 19.70
CA LYS A 271 -15.44 2.41 20.43
C LYS A 271 -15.95 3.73 19.87
N MET A 272 -15.95 3.85 18.52
CA MET A 272 -16.45 5.05 17.86
C MET A 272 -17.95 5.28 18.12
N LYS A 273 -18.77 4.22 18.14
CA LYS A 273 -20.19 4.30 18.48
C LYS A 273 -20.43 4.84 19.89
N GLN A 274 -19.60 4.43 20.85
CA GLN A 274 -19.66 4.97 22.21
C GLN A 274 -19.36 6.48 22.24
N ILE A 275 -18.26 6.92 21.62
CA ILE A 275 -17.85 8.33 21.54
C ILE A 275 -18.93 9.20 20.93
N LEU A 276 -19.61 8.70 19.89
CA LEU A 276 -20.73 9.41 19.26
C LEU A 276 -21.92 9.57 20.22
N SER A 277 -22.20 8.56 21.05
CA SER A 277 -23.27 8.64 22.05
C SER A 277 -22.99 9.66 23.16
N GLU A 278 -21.72 9.86 23.51
CA GLU A 278 -21.23 10.83 24.47
C GLU A 278 -21.12 12.26 23.92
N LYS A 279 -21.34 12.44 22.61
CA LYS A 279 -21.25 13.74 21.91
C LYS A 279 -19.88 14.44 22.06
N THR A 280 -18.81 13.66 22.23
CA THR A 280 -17.46 14.18 22.43
C THR A 280 -16.91 14.88 21.18
N ILE A 281 -17.41 14.48 20.00
CA ILE A 281 -17.05 15.02 18.69
C ILE A 281 -18.30 15.56 17.96
N HIS A 282 -18.08 16.54 17.08
CA HIS A 282 -19.08 17.01 16.13
C HIS A 282 -19.04 16.18 14.84
N VAL A 283 -20.19 15.91 14.21
CA VAL A 283 -20.27 15.16 12.96
C VAL A 283 -20.98 15.99 11.89
N GLU A 284 -20.31 16.14 10.76
CA GLU A 284 -20.86 16.76 9.55
C GLU A 284 -21.10 15.68 8.48
N THR A 285 -22.37 15.34 8.25
CA THR A 285 -22.78 14.28 7.33
C THR A 285 -24.20 14.51 6.80
N PRO A 286 -24.49 14.31 5.49
CA PRO A 286 -23.51 14.21 4.41
C PRO A 286 -22.85 15.56 4.11
N PHE A 287 -21.55 15.58 3.84
CA PHE A 287 -20.82 16.78 3.48
C PHE A 287 -19.82 16.45 2.34
N TYR A 288 -20.02 17.07 1.18
CA TYR A 288 -19.22 16.82 -0.03
C TYR A 288 -18.27 17.99 -0.28
N ILE A 289 -17.03 17.89 0.25
CA ILE A 289 -16.04 18.95 0.10
C ILE A 289 -15.79 19.23 -1.39
N GLN A 290 -16.10 20.45 -1.83
CA GLN A 290 -15.85 20.96 -3.18
C GLN A 290 -14.57 21.78 -3.25
N SER A 291 -14.24 22.51 -2.17
CA SER A 291 -13.00 23.28 -2.08
C SER A 291 -12.59 23.49 -0.62
N ILE A 292 -11.29 23.76 -0.44
CA ILE A 292 -10.68 24.19 0.81
C ILE A 292 -10.26 25.65 0.59
N ILE A 293 -10.61 26.53 1.52
CA ILE A 293 -10.30 27.96 1.46
C ILE A 293 -9.51 28.30 2.72
N GLU A 294 -8.27 28.72 2.57
CA GLU A 294 -7.49 29.22 3.68
C GLU A 294 -7.80 30.70 3.94
N LYS A 295 -8.10 31.02 5.19
CA LYS A 295 -8.31 32.37 5.70
C LYS A 295 -7.41 32.63 6.91
N GLU A 296 -7.35 33.87 7.37
CA GLU A 296 -6.56 34.24 8.57
C GLU A 296 -6.96 33.43 9.80
N GLU A 297 -8.28 33.19 9.99
CA GLU A 297 -8.83 32.48 11.14
C GLU A 297 -8.73 30.96 11.01
N GLY A 298 -8.33 30.38 9.87
CA GLY A 298 -8.19 28.94 9.64
C GLY A 298 -8.72 28.47 8.30
N LEU A 299 -8.81 27.14 8.16
CA LEU A 299 -9.28 26.47 6.95
C LEU A 299 -10.81 26.38 6.95
N MET A 300 -11.44 26.76 5.84
CA MET A 300 -12.87 26.60 5.60
C MET A 300 -13.09 25.49 4.59
N LEU A 301 -13.98 24.56 4.91
CA LEU A 301 -14.43 23.52 3.98
C LEU A 301 -15.76 23.95 3.37
N LYS A 302 -15.81 24.00 2.05
CA LYS A 302 -17.01 24.40 1.30
C LYS A 302 -17.64 23.19 0.62
N ASP A 303 -18.94 23.00 0.86
CA ASP A 303 -19.85 22.16 0.07
C ASP A 303 -20.69 23.06 -0.87
N THR A 304 -21.66 22.51 -1.60
CA THR A 304 -22.56 23.27 -2.48
C THR A 304 -23.26 24.41 -1.76
N ASP A 305 -23.87 24.13 -0.63
CA ASP A 305 -24.77 25.02 0.09
C ASP A 305 -24.26 25.45 1.46
N LYS A 306 -23.15 24.88 1.92
CA LYS A 306 -22.66 25.05 3.28
C LYS A 306 -21.15 25.29 3.32
N ILE A 307 -20.73 26.11 4.25
CA ILE A 307 -19.31 26.30 4.61
C ILE A 307 -19.17 25.99 6.10
N ILE A 308 -18.21 25.17 6.44
CA ILE A 308 -17.87 24.81 7.83
C ILE A 308 -16.43 25.17 8.17
N GLY A 309 -16.13 25.35 9.43
CA GLY A 309 -14.88 25.83 9.96
C GLY A 309 -15.08 27.13 10.74
N PRO A 310 -14.02 27.87 11.07
CA PRO A 310 -12.62 27.65 10.63
C PRO A 310 -11.96 26.50 11.39
N PHE A 311 -11.11 25.73 10.72
CA PHE A 311 -10.28 24.67 11.28
C PHE A 311 -8.81 25.09 11.32
N ASP A 312 -8.10 24.72 12.36
CA ASP A 312 -6.66 24.99 12.47
C ASP A 312 -5.85 23.92 11.73
N GLU A 313 -6.34 22.66 11.77
CA GLU A 313 -5.70 21.50 11.13
C GLU A 313 -6.74 20.56 10.48
N LEU A 314 -6.36 19.95 9.36
CA LEU A 314 -7.12 18.87 8.74
C LEU A 314 -6.33 17.56 8.81
N ILE A 315 -7.03 16.46 9.11
CA ILE A 315 -6.53 15.09 8.94
C ILE A 315 -7.37 14.43 7.85
N VAL A 316 -6.73 14.12 6.72
CA VAL A 316 -7.42 13.61 5.52
C VAL A 316 -7.12 12.13 5.34
N ASN A 317 -8.07 11.28 5.70
CA ASN A 317 -7.98 9.83 5.60
C ASN A 317 -8.94 9.29 4.53
N THR A 318 -8.79 9.78 3.31
CA THR A 318 -9.64 9.47 2.15
C THR A 318 -9.12 8.30 1.31
N GLY A 319 -8.11 7.60 1.81
CA GLY A 319 -7.45 6.48 1.14
C GLY A 319 -6.31 6.91 0.23
N ASN A 320 -5.73 5.93 -0.45
CA ASN A 320 -4.57 6.10 -1.33
C ASN A 320 -4.88 5.52 -2.71
N ARG A 321 -4.00 5.81 -3.67
CA ARG A 321 -4.07 5.28 -5.03
C ARG A 321 -2.69 4.88 -5.55
N PRO A 322 -2.60 3.97 -6.53
CA PRO A 322 -1.33 3.57 -7.14
C PRO A 322 -0.72 4.71 -7.98
N ASP A 323 0.61 4.72 -8.07
CA ASP A 323 1.35 5.53 -9.04
C ASP A 323 1.86 4.64 -10.18
N PHE A 324 1.43 4.95 -11.40
CA PHE A 324 1.85 4.27 -12.63
C PHE A 324 2.73 5.15 -13.52
N SER A 325 3.17 6.32 -13.05
CA SER A 325 3.89 7.31 -13.86
C SER A 325 5.17 6.75 -14.49
N PHE A 326 5.92 5.90 -13.79
CA PHE A 326 7.15 5.29 -14.28
C PHE A 326 6.94 4.04 -15.17
N HIS A 327 5.68 3.64 -15.41
CA HIS A 327 5.30 2.53 -16.31
C HIS A 327 4.91 2.98 -17.72
N SER A 328 5.08 4.25 -18.07
CA SER A 328 4.58 4.84 -19.33
C SER A 328 4.99 4.06 -20.59
N GLU A 329 6.19 3.45 -20.59
CA GLU A 329 6.73 2.65 -21.68
C GLU A 329 6.49 1.13 -21.55
N LEU A 330 5.71 0.70 -20.56
CA LEU A 330 5.29 -0.69 -20.40
C LEU A 330 3.85 -0.90 -20.87
N ARG A 331 3.55 -2.13 -21.27
CA ARG A 331 2.20 -2.56 -21.63
C ARG A 331 1.56 -3.21 -20.42
N TYR A 332 0.64 -2.50 -19.77
CA TYR A 332 -0.09 -3.00 -18.60
C TYR A 332 -1.56 -2.64 -18.67
N GLU A 333 -2.38 -3.39 -17.96
CA GLU A 333 -3.82 -3.22 -17.89
C GLU A 333 -4.28 -3.09 -16.45
N VAL A 334 -4.97 -1.99 -16.18
CA VAL A 334 -5.65 -1.72 -14.93
C VAL A 334 -7.09 -1.31 -15.20
N ASP A 335 -7.97 -1.67 -14.29
CA ASP A 335 -9.37 -1.28 -14.36
C ASP A 335 -9.51 0.24 -14.18
N PRO A 336 -10.24 0.95 -15.03
CA PRO A 336 -10.32 2.41 -15.01
C PRO A 336 -11.04 2.98 -13.79
N SER A 337 -11.86 2.18 -13.09
CA SER A 337 -12.62 2.60 -11.90
C SER A 337 -11.85 2.38 -10.62
N THR A 338 -11.40 1.15 -10.40
CA THR A 338 -10.68 0.74 -9.18
C THR A 338 -9.18 1.00 -9.25
N GLU A 339 -8.63 1.22 -10.44
CA GLU A 339 -7.17 1.29 -10.69
C GLU A 339 -6.43 0.01 -10.26
N ALA A 340 -7.15 -1.09 -10.08
CA ALA A 340 -6.60 -2.40 -9.78
C ALA A 340 -6.14 -3.11 -11.06
N VAL A 341 -5.32 -4.15 -10.92
CA VAL A 341 -5.02 -5.06 -12.05
C VAL A 341 -6.33 -5.60 -12.61
N SER A 342 -6.55 -5.44 -13.93
CA SER A 342 -7.87 -5.63 -14.58
C SER A 342 -8.48 -7.00 -14.31
N THR A 343 -7.66 -8.06 -14.29
CA THR A 343 -8.11 -9.45 -14.08
C THR A 343 -8.65 -9.73 -12.69
N ILE A 344 -8.22 -8.99 -11.67
CA ILE A 344 -8.71 -9.15 -10.29
C ILE A 344 -9.73 -8.07 -9.90
N ALA A 345 -9.91 -7.03 -10.71
CA ALA A 345 -10.75 -5.88 -10.37
C ALA A 345 -12.18 -6.29 -10.01
N SER A 346 -12.81 -7.16 -10.80
CA SER A 346 -14.18 -7.64 -10.53
C SER A 346 -14.31 -8.47 -9.25
N LEU A 347 -13.21 -9.02 -8.74
CA LEU A 347 -13.19 -9.84 -7.51
C LEU A 347 -13.10 -8.98 -6.24
N ILE A 348 -12.64 -7.74 -6.37
CA ILE A 348 -12.30 -6.85 -5.25
C ILE A 348 -13.05 -5.53 -5.27
N ASP A 349 -13.87 -5.27 -6.29
CA ASP A 349 -14.59 -4.00 -6.44
C ASP A 349 -15.60 -3.84 -5.28
N PRO A 350 -15.45 -2.82 -4.44
CA PRO A 350 -16.33 -2.59 -3.30
C PRO A 350 -17.76 -2.19 -3.69
N ASN A 351 -18.01 -1.90 -4.97
CA ASN A 351 -19.36 -1.63 -5.47
C ASN A 351 -20.18 -2.92 -5.70
N PHE A 352 -19.52 -4.07 -5.87
CA PHE A 352 -20.18 -5.35 -6.17
C PHE A 352 -19.98 -6.39 -5.07
N HIS A 353 -18.90 -6.27 -4.28
CA HIS A 353 -18.54 -7.23 -3.26
C HIS A 353 -18.43 -6.58 -1.89
N SER A 354 -19.03 -7.20 -0.89
CA SER A 354 -18.67 -6.90 0.50
C SER A 354 -17.23 -7.37 0.79
N CYS A 355 -16.54 -6.70 1.67
CA CYS A 355 -15.11 -6.94 1.98
C CYS A 355 -14.82 -8.32 2.64
N GLY A 356 -15.46 -9.39 2.22
CA GLY A 356 -15.43 -10.65 2.97
C GLY A 356 -14.71 -11.82 2.30
N SER A 357 -14.73 -11.94 0.99
CA SER A 357 -14.19 -13.13 0.34
C SER A 357 -13.54 -12.79 -1.00
N VAL A 358 -12.26 -12.46 -0.97
CA VAL A 358 -11.49 -12.38 -2.21
C VAL A 358 -10.89 -13.75 -2.49
N PRO A 359 -11.20 -14.38 -3.65
CA PRO A 359 -10.58 -15.64 -4.04
C PRO A 359 -9.06 -15.50 -4.07
N ALA A 360 -8.35 -16.56 -3.71
CA ALA A 360 -6.91 -16.62 -3.90
C ALA A 360 -6.56 -16.39 -5.37
N HIS A 361 -5.57 -15.56 -5.64
CA HIS A 361 -5.09 -15.24 -6.97
C HIS A 361 -3.56 -15.15 -6.97
N GLY A 362 -2.96 -15.60 -8.06
CA GLY A 362 -1.53 -15.72 -8.20
C GLY A 362 -1.01 -15.17 -9.51
N GLU A 363 0.05 -15.75 -10.01
CA GLU A 363 0.72 -15.32 -11.24
C GLU A 363 -0.21 -15.24 -12.44
N LYS A 364 -1.10 -16.24 -12.60
CA LYS A 364 -2.04 -16.31 -13.72
C LYS A 364 -2.93 -15.07 -13.82
N GLU A 365 -3.48 -14.63 -12.70
CA GLU A 365 -4.38 -13.47 -12.62
C GLU A 365 -3.60 -12.14 -12.63
N LEU A 366 -2.31 -12.15 -12.29
CA LEU A 366 -1.48 -10.94 -12.22
C LEU A 366 -0.62 -10.69 -13.46
N ARG A 367 -0.71 -11.56 -14.46
CA ARG A 367 -0.02 -11.35 -15.75
C ARG A 367 -0.43 -10.04 -16.39
N GLN A 368 0.58 -9.36 -16.93
CA GLN A 368 0.38 -8.16 -17.70
C GLN A 368 0.64 -8.43 -19.19
N PRO A 369 0.10 -7.61 -20.12
CA PRO A 369 0.45 -7.69 -21.53
C PRO A 369 1.97 -7.60 -21.81
N GLU A 370 2.72 -6.91 -20.92
CA GLU A 370 4.17 -6.97 -20.92
C GLU A 370 4.65 -8.24 -20.21
N ALA A 371 5.26 -9.15 -20.98
CA ALA A 371 5.77 -10.41 -20.41
C ALA A 371 6.78 -10.16 -19.29
N ASN A 372 6.68 -10.94 -18.20
CA ASN A 372 7.53 -10.86 -17.02
C ASN A 372 7.48 -9.51 -16.28
N PHE A 373 6.37 -8.79 -16.40
CA PHE A 373 6.07 -7.61 -15.60
C PHE A 373 4.84 -7.90 -14.72
N TYR A 374 4.98 -7.63 -13.41
CA TYR A 374 3.95 -7.92 -12.42
C TYR A 374 3.76 -6.73 -11.49
N ILE A 375 2.51 -6.40 -11.19
CA ILE A 375 2.10 -5.41 -10.19
C ILE A 375 1.53 -6.20 -9.01
N VAL A 376 2.13 -6.04 -7.82
CA VAL A 376 1.82 -6.85 -6.64
C VAL A 376 1.51 -6.02 -5.40
N GLY A 377 1.03 -6.69 -4.37
CA GLY A 377 0.71 -6.06 -3.09
C GLY A 377 -0.49 -5.13 -3.19
N SER A 378 -0.57 -4.15 -2.31
CA SER A 378 -1.68 -3.18 -2.28
C SER A 378 -1.84 -2.43 -3.61
N LYS A 379 -0.77 -2.28 -4.40
CA LYS A 379 -0.83 -1.65 -5.72
C LYS A 379 -1.67 -2.45 -6.71
N SER A 380 -1.62 -3.78 -6.67
CA SER A 380 -2.45 -4.63 -7.51
C SER A 380 -3.95 -4.48 -7.24
N TYR A 381 -4.30 -4.07 -6.02
CA TYR A 381 -5.68 -3.78 -5.59
C TYR A 381 -6.14 -2.36 -5.93
N GLY A 382 -5.23 -1.51 -6.44
CA GLY A 382 -5.59 -0.15 -6.81
C GLY A 382 -6.12 0.65 -5.62
N ARG A 383 -7.38 1.06 -5.73
CA ARG A 383 -8.11 1.83 -4.71
C ARG A 383 -9.00 0.98 -3.80
N ALA A 384 -9.07 -0.34 -4.03
CA ALA A 384 -9.87 -1.24 -3.22
C ALA A 384 -9.26 -1.42 -1.81
N PRO A 385 -10.06 -1.30 -0.73
CA PRO A 385 -9.54 -1.26 0.64
C PRO A 385 -9.30 -2.64 1.27
N THR A 386 -9.48 -3.73 0.52
CA THR A 386 -9.59 -5.10 1.06
C THR A 386 -8.26 -5.87 1.09
N PHE A 387 -7.15 -5.22 0.76
CA PHE A 387 -5.84 -5.86 0.70
C PHE A 387 -5.33 -6.26 2.10
N LEU A 388 -4.85 -7.51 2.23
CA LEU A 388 -4.09 -8.02 3.38
C LEU A 388 -2.69 -8.44 2.94
N MET A 389 -1.70 -8.33 3.84
CA MET A 389 -0.29 -8.69 3.52
C MET A 389 -0.16 -10.15 3.10
N ALA A 390 -0.90 -11.07 3.74
CA ALA A 390 -0.92 -12.49 3.36
C ALA A 390 -1.31 -12.70 1.89
N THR A 391 -2.25 -11.90 1.35
CA THR A 391 -2.57 -11.93 -0.08
C THR A 391 -1.37 -11.57 -0.95
N GLY A 392 -0.65 -10.51 -0.58
CA GLY A 392 0.54 -10.09 -1.32
C GLY A 392 1.69 -11.10 -1.23
N TYR A 393 1.82 -11.81 -0.11
CA TYR A 393 2.79 -12.88 0.06
C TYR A 393 2.51 -14.05 -0.89
N GLU A 394 1.24 -14.45 -1.00
CA GLU A 394 0.84 -15.51 -1.93
C GLU A 394 1.00 -15.08 -3.40
N GLN A 395 0.71 -13.81 -3.74
CA GLN A 395 0.98 -13.26 -5.06
C GLN A 395 2.46 -13.44 -5.45
N VAL A 396 3.39 -12.99 -4.60
CA VAL A 396 4.82 -13.06 -4.92
C VAL A 396 5.36 -14.49 -4.87
N ARG A 397 4.84 -15.35 -4.00
CA ARG A 397 5.16 -16.79 -3.98
C ARG A 397 4.86 -17.43 -5.35
N SER A 398 3.64 -17.24 -5.83
CA SER A 398 3.16 -17.80 -7.11
C SER A 398 3.95 -17.24 -8.30
N ILE A 399 4.19 -15.92 -8.34
CA ILE A 399 4.97 -15.27 -9.41
C ILE A 399 6.41 -15.78 -9.43
N VAL A 400 7.06 -15.88 -8.28
CA VAL A 400 8.46 -16.35 -8.22
C VAL A 400 8.57 -17.82 -8.61
N ALA A 401 7.61 -18.67 -8.21
CA ALA A 401 7.56 -20.05 -8.68
C ALA A 401 7.48 -20.14 -10.22
N SER A 402 6.63 -19.31 -10.83
CA SER A 402 6.53 -19.21 -12.28
C SER A 402 7.84 -18.76 -12.93
N LEU A 403 8.49 -17.73 -12.40
CA LEU A 403 9.80 -17.24 -12.90
C LEU A 403 10.91 -18.28 -12.72
N ALA A 404 10.79 -19.18 -11.75
CA ALA A 404 11.69 -20.31 -11.54
C ALA A 404 11.43 -21.49 -12.50
N GLY A 405 10.30 -21.47 -13.23
CA GLY A 405 9.85 -22.58 -14.07
C GLY A 405 9.07 -23.66 -13.31
N ASP A 406 8.76 -23.45 -12.04
CA ASP A 406 7.93 -24.33 -11.21
C ASP A 406 6.45 -24.02 -11.44
N THR A 407 5.92 -24.56 -12.54
CA THR A 407 4.54 -24.29 -12.98
C THR A 407 3.51 -24.86 -12.00
N GLU A 408 3.81 -26.00 -11.39
CA GLU A 408 2.90 -26.66 -10.44
C GLU A 408 2.74 -25.77 -9.19
N ALA A 409 3.84 -25.37 -8.56
CA ALA A 409 3.80 -24.46 -7.43
C ALA A 409 3.21 -23.09 -7.77
N ALA A 410 3.41 -22.59 -8.99
CA ALA A 410 2.82 -21.31 -9.41
C ALA A 410 1.29 -21.34 -9.48
N LEU A 411 0.71 -22.48 -9.91
CA LEU A 411 -0.74 -22.66 -10.03
C LEU A 411 -1.42 -23.10 -8.72
N ASP A 412 -0.66 -23.69 -7.79
CA ASP A 412 -1.17 -24.11 -6.48
C ASP A 412 -1.27 -22.89 -5.53
N VAL A 413 -2.27 -22.04 -5.79
CA VAL A 413 -2.50 -20.84 -4.99
C VAL A 413 -3.27 -21.20 -3.73
N LYS A 414 -2.62 -21.00 -2.57
CA LYS A 414 -3.16 -21.31 -1.24
C LYS A 414 -3.23 -20.05 -0.40
N LEU A 415 -4.43 -19.54 -0.21
CA LEU A 415 -4.66 -18.41 0.65
C LEU A 415 -5.60 -18.78 1.79
N SER A 416 -5.04 -19.00 2.98
CA SER A 416 -5.79 -19.04 4.23
C SER A 416 -5.88 -17.62 4.77
N LEU A 417 -6.94 -16.90 4.42
CA LEU A 417 -7.23 -15.60 5.04
C LEU A 417 -8.31 -15.84 6.11
N PRO A 418 -8.25 -15.07 7.22
CA PRO A 418 -9.47 -14.89 8.00
C PRO A 418 -10.52 -14.31 7.06
N GLU A 419 -11.72 -14.86 7.03
CA GLU A 419 -12.83 -14.28 6.30
C GLU A 419 -12.98 -12.83 6.79
N THR A 420 -12.71 -11.83 5.95
CA THR A 420 -12.72 -10.45 6.37
C THR A 420 -14.16 -9.94 6.32
N GLY A 421 -14.75 -9.70 7.48
CA GLY A 421 -16.13 -9.26 7.64
C GLY A 421 -16.47 -7.98 6.89
N VAL A 422 -17.74 -7.88 6.64
CA VAL A 422 -18.47 -6.97 5.77
C VAL A 422 -18.17 -5.49 6.05
N CYS A 423 -17.47 -4.82 5.13
CA CYS A 423 -17.63 -3.39 4.94
C CYS A 423 -18.94 -3.18 4.17
N HIS A 424 -20.05 -2.86 4.83
CA HIS A 424 -21.22 -2.34 4.14
C HIS A 424 -20.88 -0.95 3.60
N THR A 425 -20.43 -0.87 2.35
CA THR A 425 -20.63 0.33 1.56
C THR A 425 -22.12 0.31 1.23
N GLY A 426 -22.90 1.13 1.94
CA GLY A 426 -24.34 1.21 1.72
C GLY A 426 -24.65 1.54 0.26
N ILE A 427 -24.99 0.53 -0.50
CA ILE A 427 -25.76 0.65 -1.71
C ILE A 427 -27.19 0.45 -1.25
N ASP A 428 -27.96 1.54 -1.16
CA ASP A 428 -29.40 1.49 -0.99
C ASP A 428 -29.98 0.61 -2.09
N GLY A 429 -30.68 -0.43 -1.67
CA GLY A 429 -31.30 -1.48 -2.41
C GLY A 429 -31.77 -1.16 -3.82
N CYS A 430 -31.32 -2.00 -4.72
CA CYS A 430 -32.01 -2.34 -5.93
C CYS A 430 -32.06 -3.86 -6.05
N CYS A 431 -33.02 -4.45 -5.31
CA CYS A 431 -33.64 -5.72 -5.66
C CYS A 431 -35.13 -5.59 -5.37
N GLN A 432 -35.88 -5.12 -6.35
CA GLN A 432 -37.22 -5.50 -6.64
C GLN A 432 -37.28 -5.88 -8.11
#